data_3961ba5b54c341fd986b0f6cadb8f1ae
#
_entry.id   3961ba5b54c341fd986b0f6cadb8f1ae
#
_cell.length_a   1.000
_cell.length_b   1.000
_cell.length_c   1.000
_cell.angle_alpha   90.00
_cell.angle_beta   90.00
_cell.angle_gamma   90.00
#
_symmetry.space_group_name_H-M   'P 1'
#
loop_
_entity.id
_entity.type
_entity.pdbx_description
1 polymer ?
#
loop_
_entity_poly.entity_id
_entity_poly.type
_entity_poly.pdbx_seq_one_letter_code
_entity_poly.pdbx_strand_id
1 'polypeptide(L)'
;LKNKIVALIGALLFSAGIYASSASAAEAPTHIVQPGETLWSISKVYGTTIEELQKMNNLQYNLVYPTQKLVVGEAPKEPVVQAPAPVKPSVETINGKEVARTLRVSATAYTAYCYGCSGITATGINLRANPNLKVIAVDPRVIPLGSRVWVEGYGEAIAGDTGGAIKGNRIDVFINNTNRAYAWGRKMVTIKVLK
;
A
#
# COMPACT_ATOMS: atom_id res chain seq x y z
N LEU A 1 -93.91 5.61 35.75
CA LEU A 1 -92.64 5.21 36.38
C LEU A 1 -92.11 3.98 35.65
N LYS A 2 -91.31 4.11 34.66
CA LYS A 2 -90.40 3.02 34.19
C LYS A 2 -89.33 3.65 33.27
N ASN A 3 -88.18 3.81 33.77
CA ASN A 3 -87.02 4.30 33.04
C ASN A 3 -86.56 3.22 32.05
N LYS A 4 -86.48 3.55 30.80
CA LYS A 4 -85.81 2.73 29.78
C LYS A 4 -84.41 3.33 29.52
N ILE A 5 -83.43 2.59 29.88
CA ILE A 5 -82.00 2.90 29.61
C ILE A 5 -81.77 2.35 28.21
N VAL A 6 -81.48 3.23 27.26
CA VAL A 6 -81.01 2.87 25.93
C VAL A 6 -79.47 2.87 25.99
N ALA A 7 -78.90 1.69 25.83
CA ALA A 7 -77.44 1.54 25.73
C ALA A 7 -77.04 1.81 24.26
N LEU A 8 -76.25 2.86 24.04
CA LEU A 8 -75.58 3.14 22.77
C LEU A 8 -74.24 2.40 22.76
N ILE A 9 -74.12 1.39 21.89
CA ILE A 9 -72.90 0.71 21.58
C ILE A 9 -72.13 1.54 20.55
N GLY A 10 -71.11 2.25 20.96
CA GLY A 10 -70.18 2.96 20.08
C GLY A 10 -69.18 1.97 19.48
N ALA A 11 -69.28 1.75 18.16
CA ALA A 11 -68.28 1.00 17.44
C ALA A 11 -67.03 1.87 17.21
N LEU A 12 -65.95 1.60 17.92
CA LEU A 12 -64.63 2.18 17.65
C LEU A 12 -64.04 1.49 16.38
N LEU A 13 -64.06 2.20 15.27
CA LEU A 13 -63.27 1.81 14.09
C LEU A 13 -61.80 2.14 14.33
N PHE A 14 -61.01 1.10 14.60
CA PHE A 14 -59.57 1.19 14.68
C PHE A 14 -59.01 1.23 13.25
N SER A 15 -58.74 2.40 12.70
CA SER A 15 -58.07 2.57 11.44
C SER A 15 -56.56 2.31 11.66
N ALA A 16 -56.11 1.08 11.32
CA ALA A 16 -54.70 0.78 11.24
C ALA A 16 -54.10 1.55 10.06
N GLY A 17 -53.47 2.69 10.34
CA GLY A 17 -52.68 3.41 9.38
C GLY A 17 -51.43 2.59 9.02
N ILE A 18 -51.38 2.06 7.80
CA ILE A 18 -50.21 1.45 7.22
C ILE A 18 -49.24 2.59 6.92
N TYR A 19 -48.29 2.82 7.81
CA TYR A 19 -47.15 3.69 7.50
C TYR A 19 -46.25 2.93 6.53
N ALA A 20 -46.41 3.18 5.24
CA ALA A 20 -45.45 2.77 4.22
C ALA A 20 -44.15 3.57 4.51
N SER A 21 -43.20 2.97 5.19
CA SER A 21 -41.81 3.47 5.25
C SER A 21 -41.28 3.45 3.83
N SER A 22 -41.20 4.61 3.21
CA SER A 22 -40.40 4.80 2.00
C SER A 22 -38.95 4.48 2.34
N ALA A 23 -38.47 3.29 2.01
CA ALA A 23 -37.07 2.97 2.03
C ALA A 23 -36.40 3.90 1.00
N SER A 24 -35.81 5.00 1.48
CA SER A 24 -34.91 5.79 0.69
C SER A 24 -33.74 4.87 0.32
N ALA A 25 -33.65 4.50 -0.97
CA ALA A 25 -32.48 3.80 -1.47
C ALA A 25 -31.28 4.72 -1.22
N ALA A 26 -30.48 4.41 -0.20
CA ALA A 26 -29.24 5.13 0.04
C ALA A 26 -28.39 4.99 -1.22
N GLU A 27 -28.07 6.12 -1.85
CA GLU A 27 -27.19 6.14 -3.03
C GLU A 27 -25.85 5.51 -2.63
N ALA A 28 -25.40 4.50 -3.40
CA ALA A 28 -24.15 3.82 -3.09
C ALA A 28 -22.99 4.82 -3.05
N PRO A 29 -22.13 4.79 -2.03
CA PRO A 29 -21.03 5.73 -1.91
C PRO A 29 -20.08 5.63 -3.12
N THR A 30 -19.61 6.78 -3.58
CA THR A 30 -18.77 6.89 -4.77
C THR A 30 -17.46 7.61 -4.46
N HIS A 31 -16.41 7.24 -5.19
CA HIS A 31 -15.08 7.84 -5.13
C HIS A 31 -14.70 8.42 -6.49
N ILE A 32 -14.11 9.62 -6.51
CA ILE A 32 -13.55 10.23 -7.71
C ILE A 32 -12.05 9.98 -7.71
N VAL A 33 -11.59 9.18 -8.68
CA VAL A 33 -10.18 8.80 -8.80
C VAL A 33 -9.29 10.03 -8.93
N GLN A 34 -8.30 10.17 -8.03
CA GLN A 34 -7.32 11.23 -8.07
C GLN A 34 -6.09 10.84 -8.93
N PRO A 35 -5.32 11.81 -9.44
CA PRO A 35 -4.09 11.51 -10.17
C PRO A 35 -3.14 10.63 -9.37
N GLY A 36 -2.73 9.48 -9.94
CA GLY A 36 -1.83 8.52 -9.30
C GLY A 36 -2.49 7.45 -8.44
N GLU A 37 -3.82 7.48 -8.25
CA GLU A 37 -4.54 6.39 -7.60
C GLU A 37 -4.70 5.17 -8.49
N THR A 38 -4.83 4.02 -7.86
CA THR A 38 -5.06 2.71 -8.48
C THR A 38 -6.22 2.01 -7.80
N LEU A 39 -6.83 1.01 -8.43
CA LEU A 39 -7.86 0.19 -7.77
C LEU A 39 -7.35 -0.43 -6.47
N TRP A 40 -6.06 -0.75 -6.40
CA TRP A 40 -5.44 -1.26 -5.18
C TRP A 40 -5.43 -0.23 -4.05
N SER A 41 -5.01 1.02 -4.32
CA SER A 41 -5.02 2.08 -3.30
C SER A 41 -6.43 2.39 -2.83
N ILE A 42 -7.38 2.48 -3.77
CA ILE A 42 -8.80 2.75 -3.48
C ILE A 42 -9.41 1.59 -2.67
N SER A 43 -9.13 0.33 -3.02
CA SER A 43 -9.62 -0.84 -2.27
C SER A 43 -9.18 -0.82 -0.80
N LYS A 44 -7.96 -0.35 -0.53
CA LYS A 44 -7.44 -0.21 0.85
C LYS A 44 -8.15 0.88 1.64
N VAL A 45 -8.46 2.01 1.00
CA VAL A 45 -9.19 3.12 1.64
C VAL A 45 -10.60 2.69 2.05
N TYR A 46 -11.29 1.92 1.20
CA TYR A 46 -12.68 1.52 1.41
C TYR A 46 -12.85 0.12 2.02
N GLY A 47 -11.75 -0.56 2.38
CA GLY A 47 -11.80 -1.89 3.01
C GLY A 47 -12.43 -2.97 2.13
N THR A 48 -12.31 -2.82 0.81
CA THR A 48 -12.83 -3.74 -0.22
C THR A 48 -11.69 -4.40 -0.99
N THR A 49 -11.99 -5.24 -1.96
CA THR A 49 -11.01 -5.88 -2.85
C THR A 49 -11.03 -5.25 -4.24
N ILE A 50 -9.96 -5.48 -5.01
CA ILE A 50 -9.89 -5.02 -6.41
C ILE A 50 -11.01 -5.67 -7.22
N GLU A 51 -11.24 -6.95 -7.01
CA GLU A 51 -12.28 -7.75 -7.69
C GLU A 51 -13.68 -7.22 -7.42
N GLU A 52 -13.95 -6.82 -6.17
CA GLU A 52 -15.24 -6.19 -5.80
C GLU A 52 -15.39 -4.83 -6.46
N LEU A 53 -14.37 -3.98 -6.44
CA LEU A 53 -14.40 -2.69 -7.15
C LEU A 53 -14.63 -2.87 -8.65
N GLN A 54 -13.98 -3.85 -9.28
CA GLN A 54 -14.19 -4.17 -10.69
C GLN A 54 -15.64 -4.58 -10.96
N LYS A 55 -16.16 -5.50 -10.15
CA LYS A 55 -17.53 -6.01 -10.28
C LYS A 55 -18.58 -4.91 -10.11
N MET A 56 -18.43 -4.06 -9.09
CA MET A 56 -19.34 -2.95 -8.82
C MET A 56 -19.36 -1.89 -9.94
N ASN A 57 -18.25 -1.75 -10.67
CA ASN A 57 -18.05 -0.73 -11.70
C ASN A 57 -17.98 -1.29 -13.13
N ASN A 58 -18.24 -2.57 -13.34
CA ASN A 58 -18.12 -3.27 -14.63
C ASN A 58 -16.75 -3.07 -15.32
N LEU A 59 -15.68 -3.06 -14.53
CA LEU A 59 -14.32 -2.89 -15.06
C LEU A 59 -13.73 -4.24 -15.46
N GLN A 60 -13.27 -4.35 -16.70
CA GLN A 60 -12.60 -5.56 -17.22
C GLN A 60 -11.11 -5.63 -16.84
N TYR A 61 -10.49 -4.49 -16.50
CA TYR A 61 -9.06 -4.36 -16.20
C TYR A 61 -8.86 -3.55 -14.92
N ASN A 62 -7.66 -3.65 -14.34
CA ASN A 62 -7.26 -2.88 -13.15
C ASN A 62 -6.91 -1.41 -13.45
N LEU A 63 -7.27 -0.91 -14.64
CA LEU A 63 -6.96 0.44 -15.08
C LEU A 63 -8.09 1.40 -14.71
N VAL A 64 -7.74 2.49 -14.05
CA VAL A 64 -8.62 3.61 -13.73
C VAL A 64 -7.95 4.93 -14.14
N TYR A 65 -8.76 5.94 -14.41
CA TYR A 65 -8.29 7.24 -14.89
C TYR A 65 -8.64 8.33 -13.88
N PRO A 66 -7.83 9.38 -13.77
CA PRO A 66 -8.17 10.56 -12.99
C PRO A 66 -9.54 11.10 -13.39
N THR A 67 -10.33 11.56 -12.40
CA THR A 67 -11.71 12.04 -12.52
C THR A 67 -12.77 10.96 -12.77
N GLN A 68 -12.40 9.70 -12.94
CA GLN A 68 -13.35 8.60 -13.06
C GLN A 68 -14.12 8.42 -11.75
N LYS A 69 -15.46 8.34 -11.82
CA LYS A 69 -16.31 8.06 -10.66
C LYS A 69 -16.47 6.55 -10.50
N LEU A 70 -16.13 6.04 -9.33
CA LEU A 70 -16.25 4.63 -8.97
C LEU A 70 -17.25 4.45 -7.83
N VAL A 71 -18.10 3.45 -7.94
CA VAL A 71 -18.89 2.92 -6.82
C VAL A 71 -17.93 2.12 -5.93
N VAL A 72 -17.89 2.41 -4.63
CA VAL A 72 -16.91 1.84 -3.70
C VAL A 72 -17.52 0.99 -2.59
N GLY A 73 -18.78 0.64 -2.70
CA GLY A 73 -19.49 -0.12 -1.68
C GLY A 73 -19.94 0.74 -0.50
N GLU A 74 -20.04 0.19 0.70
CA GLU A 74 -20.41 0.98 1.89
C GLU A 74 -19.46 2.18 2.05
N ALA A 75 -20.03 3.31 2.53
CA ALA A 75 -19.23 4.49 2.88
C ALA A 75 -18.00 4.05 3.69
N PRO A 76 -16.84 4.71 3.54
CA PRO A 76 -15.69 4.39 4.36
C PRO A 76 -16.21 4.34 5.79
N LYS A 77 -16.18 3.18 6.41
CA LYS A 77 -16.09 3.17 7.85
C LYS A 77 -14.91 4.07 8.07
N GLU A 78 -15.16 5.27 8.64
CA GLU A 78 -14.07 6.16 9.04
C GLU A 78 -12.95 5.24 9.48
N PRO A 79 -11.70 5.44 9.01
CA PRO A 79 -10.64 4.64 9.57
C PRO A 79 -10.92 4.76 11.05
N VAL A 80 -11.44 3.68 11.63
CA VAL A 80 -11.41 3.53 13.06
C VAL A 80 -9.92 3.55 13.26
N VAL A 81 -9.42 4.78 13.51
CA VAL A 81 -8.28 4.97 14.35
C VAL A 81 -8.78 4.34 15.64
N GLN A 82 -8.82 3.00 15.67
CA GLN A 82 -8.68 2.32 16.92
C GLN A 82 -7.45 3.00 17.49
N ALA A 83 -7.70 3.92 18.40
CA ALA A 83 -6.67 4.37 19.30
C ALA A 83 -6.00 3.06 19.69
N PRO A 84 -4.74 2.83 19.28
CA PRO A 84 -4.13 1.53 19.52
C PRO A 84 -4.34 1.33 21.02
N ALA A 85 -5.09 0.28 21.39
CA ALA A 85 -4.89 -0.30 22.69
C ALA A 85 -3.37 -0.33 22.82
N PRO A 86 -2.75 0.13 23.92
CA PRO A 86 -1.32 0.34 23.99
C PRO A 86 -0.62 -0.96 23.63
N VAL A 87 -0.49 -1.21 22.33
CA VAL A 87 0.41 -2.20 21.79
C VAL A 87 1.76 -1.63 22.14
N LYS A 88 2.45 -2.25 23.10
CA LYS A 88 3.90 -2.15 23.20
C LYS A 88 4.39 -2.15 21.74
N PRO A 89 5.11 -1.09 21.28
CA PRO A 89 5.53 -1.06 19.89
C PRO A 89 6.22 -2.39 19.59
N SER A 90 5.57 -3.24 18.79
CA SER A 90 6.23 -4.43 18.30
C SER A 90 7.25 -3.91 17.31
N VAL A 91 8.49 -3.81 17.77
CA VAL A 91 9.61 -3.39 16.95
C VAL A 91 9.71 -4.43 15.83
N GLU A 92 9.41 -3.99 14.61
CA GLU A 92 9.56 -4.87 13.46
C GLU A 92 11.02 -5.30 13.37
N THR A 93 11.27 -6.61 13.30
CA THR A 93 12.63 -7.14 13.20
C THR A 93 12.78 -7.99 11.94
N ILE A 94 13.96 -7.91 11.32
CA ILE A 94 14.38 -8.78 10.24
C ILE A 94 15.66 -9.48 10.67
N ASN A 95 15.66 -10.82 10.71
CA ASN A 95 16.79 -11.63 11.15
C ASN A 95 17.36 -11.16 12.51
N GLY A 96 16.45 -10.81 13.46
CA GLY A 96 16.81 -10.32 14.78
C GLY A 96 17.28 -8.86 14.85
N LYS A 97 17.32 -8.13 13.73
CA LYS A 97 17.67 -6.72 13.67
C LYS A 97 16.43 -5.85 13.62
N GLU A 98 16.40 -4.82 14.43
CA GLU A 98 15.30 -3.87 14.48
C GLU A 98 15.24 -3.04 13.19
N VAL A 99 14.02 -2.87 12.64
CA VAL A 99 13.79 -2.00 11.48
C VAL A 99 13.64 -0.56 11.96
N ALA A 100 14.58 0.28 11.55
CA ALA A 100 14.56 1.72 11.85
C ALA A 100 13.58 2.48 10.94
N ARG A 101 13.48 2.06 9.66
CA ARG A 101 12.66 2.76 8.67
C ARG A 101 12.35 1.85 7.48
N THR A 102 11.12 1.94 6.96
CA THR A 102 10.67 1.25 5.74
C THR A 102 10.39 2.27 4.65
N LEU A 103 10.86 2.01 3.44
CA LEU A 103 10.70 2.88 2.27
C LEU A 103 10.26 2.06 1.05
N ARG A 104 9.51 2.70 0.14
CA ARG A 104 9.27 2.21 -1.21
C ARG A 104 10.21 2.91 -2.17
N VAL A 105 10.98 2.15 -2.94
CA VAL A 105 12.03 2.68 -3.82
C VAL A 105 11.99 2.02 -5.20
N SER A 106 12.42 2.75 -6.23
CA SER A 106 12.68 2.16 -7.54
C SER A 106 14.06 1.51 -7.55
N ALA A 107 14.12 0.22 -7.80
CA ALA A 107 15.35 -0.56 -7.83
C ALA A 107 15.73 -0.95 -9.27
N THR A 108 17.00 -0.77 -9.60
CA THR A 108 17.68 -1.33 -10.78
C THR A 108 18.83 -2.22 -10.33
N ALA A 109 19.59 -2.79 -11.26
CA ALA A 109 20.75 -3.61 -10.93
C ALA A 109 21.98 -3.18 -11.75
N TYR A 110 23.16 -3.29 -11.13
CA TYR A 110 24.44 -3.04 -11.78
C TYR A 110 25.43 -4.19 -11.59
N THR A 111 26.47 -4.20 -12.40
CA THR A 111 27.59 -5.17 -12.30
C THR A 111 28.91 -4.45 -12.11
N ALA A 112 29.94 -5.17 -11.64
CA ALA A 112 31.28 -4.61 -11.45
C ALA A 112 32.16 -4.65 -12.73
N TYR A 113 31.61 -5.16 -13.86
CA TYR A 113 32.41 -5.50 -15.04
C TYR A 113 32.04 -4.66 -16.26
N CYS A 114 31.47 -3.46 -16.09
CA CYS A 114 31.21 -2.53 -17.18
C CYS A 114 32.51 -1.88 -17.69
N TYR A 115 32.50 -1.43 -18.94
CA TYR A 115 33.62 -0.67 -19.51
C TYR A 115 33.84 0.62 -18.68
N GLY A 116 35.08 0.86 -18.24
CA GLY A 116 35.42 2.02 -17.41
C GLY A 116 35.04 1.92 -15.93
N CYS A 117 34.40 0.82 -15.50
CA CYS A 117 34.10 0.62 -14.08
C CYS A 117 35.34 0.15 -13.31
N SER A 118 35.65 0.80 -12.17
CA SER A 118 36.73 0.39 -11.27
C SER A 118 36.42 -0.95 -10.57
N GLY A 119 35.15 -1.23 -10.33
CA GLY A 119 34.67 -2.31 -9.45
C GLY A 119 34.84 -1.98 -7.96
N ILE A 120 35.20 -0.73 -7.63
CA ILE A 120 35.32 -0.23 -6.26
C ILE A 120 34.12 0.70 -5.98
N THR A 121 33.42 0.45 -4.90
CA THR A 121 32.26 1.27 -4.49
C THR A 121 32.70 2.60 -3.85
N ALA A 122 31.74 3.50 -3.63
CA ALA A 122 31.97 4.78 -2.96
C ALA A 122 32.53 4.60 -1.52
N THR A 123 32.25 3.48 -0.86
CA THR A 123 32.82 3.15 0.47
C THR A 123 34.10 2.31 0.41
N GLY A 124 34.68 2.10 -0.78
CA GLY A 124 35.93 1.38 -0.96
C GLY A 124 35.81 -0.15 -1.05
N ILE A 125 34.61 -0.70 -1.14
CA ILE A 125 34.39 -2.15 -1.28
C ILE A 125 34.78 -2.58 -2.69
N ASN A 126 35.72 -3.54 -2.80
CA ASN A 126 36.07 -4.16 -4.08
C ASN A 126 35.07 -5.27 -4.42
N LEU A 127 34.15 -4.99 -5.32
CA LEU A 127 33.10 -5.91 -5.74
C LEU A 127 33.63 -7.08 -6.58
N ARG A 128 34.75 -6.87 -7.30
CA ARG A 128 35.39 -7.95 -8.09
C ARG A 128 36.05 -8.98 -7.20
N ALA A 129 36.65 -8.53 -6.10
CA ALA A 129 37.23 -9.41 -5.09
C ALA A 129 36.16 -10.06 -4.21
N ASN A 130 34.98 -9.43 -4.08
CA ASN A 130 33.87 -9.86 -3.23
C ASN A 130 32.57 -10.06 -4.03
N PRO A 131 32.54 -10.97 -5.02
CA PRO A 131 31.42 -11.09 -5.97
C PRO A 131 30.09 -11.54 -5.33
N ASN A 132 30.14 -12.12 -4.15
CA ASN A 132 28.98 -12.60 -3.41
C ASN A 132 28.45 -11.60 -2.37
N LEU A 133 29.17 -10.49 -2.16
CA LEU A 133 28.73 -9.47 -1.21
C LEU A 133 27.53 -8.72 -1.77
N LYS A 134 26.50 -8.55 -0.95
CA LYS A 134 25.32 -7.80 -1.32
C LYS A 134 25.52 -6.33 -0.94
N VAL A 135 25.67 -5.50 -1.97
CA VAL A 135 25.86 -4.05 -1.85
C VAL A 135 24.81 -3.35 -2.69
N ILE A 136 24.33 -2.21 -2.23
CA ILE A 136 23.47 -1.34 -2.99
C ILE A 136 24.05 0.07 -3.11
N ALA A 137 23.83 0.69 -4.27
CA ALA A 137 24.01 2.11 -4.44
C ALA A 137 22.74 2.86 -4.02
N VAL A 138 22.93 3.97 -3.32
CA VAL A 138 21.87 4.78 -2.71
C VAL A 138 22.11 6.28 -2.89
N ASP A 139 21.11 7.10 -2.60
CA ASP A 139 21.28 8.52 -2.28
C ASP A 139 21.61 8.63 -0.77
N PRO A 140 22.83 9.08 -0.39
CA PRO A 140 23.22 9.17 1.02
C PRO A 140 22.36 10.10 1.88
N ARG A 141 21.61 11.02 1.24
CA ARG A 141 20.65 11.89 1.93
C ARG A 141 19.40 11.15 2.35
N VAL A 142 19.09 10.02 1.71
CA VAL A 142 17.93 9.17 1.98
C VAL A 142 18.33 7.97 2.83
N ILE A 143 19.38 7.26 2.44
CA ILE A 143 19.92 6.11 3.17
C ILE A 143 21.42 6.36 3.36
N PRO A 144 21.89 6.61 4.60
CA PRO A 144 23.30 6.86 4.87
C PRO A 144 24.19 5.71 4.41
N LEU A 145 25.37 6.03 3.87
CA LEU A 145 26.36 5.01 3.53
C LEU A 145 26.79 4.24 4.79
N GLY A 146 27.05 2.94 4.62
CA GLY A 146 27.33 2.02 5.72
C GLY A 146 26.08 1.41 6.37
N SER A 147 24.87 1.94 6.09
CA SER A 147 23.64 1.37 6.65
C SER A 147 23.46 -0.08 6.22
N ARG A 148 23.04 -0.92 7.16
CA ARG A 148 22.52 -2.25 6.86
C ARG A 148 21.06 -2.11 6.40
N VAL A 149 20.70 -2.83 5.34
CA VAL A 149 19.36 -2.78 4.77
C VAL A 149 18.90 -4.18 4.40
N TRP A 150 17.59 -4.36 4.37
CA TRP A 150 16.97 -5.49 3.71
C TRP A 150 16.16 -5.00 2.50
N VAL A 151 16.35 -5.62 1.36
CA VAL A 151 15.68 -5.25 0.10
C VAL A 151 14.82 -6.42 -0.37
N GLU A 152 13.57 -6.14 -0.64
CA GLU A 152 12.59 -7.11 -1.15
C GLU A 152 13.11 -7.80 -2.43
N GLY A 153 13.13 -9.14 -2.42
CA GLY A 153 13.63 -9.96 -3.54
C GLY A 153 15.16 -9.97 -3.70
N TYR A 154 15.91 -9.21 -2.89
CA TYR A 154 17.38 -9.20 -2.89
C TYR A 154 17.95 -9.70 -1.56
N GLY A 155 17.32 -9.35 -0.43
CA GLY A 155 17.73 -9.73 0.92
C GLY A 155 18.59 -8.68 1.63
N GLU A 156 19.31 -9.09 2.70
CA GLU A 156 20.19 -8.17 3.44
C GLU A 156 21.37 -7.72 2.58
N ALA A 157 21.69 -6.42 2.70
CA ALA A 157 22.75 -5.75 1.95
C ALA A 157 23.35 -4.58 2.75
N ILE A 158 24.43 -4.03 2.23
CA ILE A 158 25.07 -2.83 2.74
C ILE A 158 24.82 -1.68 1.74
N ALA A 159 24.38 -0.53 2.22
CA ALA A 159 24.37 0.72 1.45
C ALA A 159 25.81 1.22 1.29
N GLY A 160 26.56 0.63 0.37
CA GLY A 160 28.00 0.82 0.24
C GLY A 160 28.42 1.59 -1.00
N ASP A 161 27.47 2.01 -1.85
CA ASP A 161 27.81 2.67 -3.10
C ASP A 161 26.89 3.89 -3.38
N THR A 162 27.29 4.68 -4.36
CA THR A 162 26.52 5.80 -4.88
C THR A 162 26.54 5.78 -6.40
N GLY A 163 25.56 6.44 -7.03
CA GLY A 163 25.53 6.61 -8.48
C GLY A 163 25.03 7.99 -8.90
N GLY A 164 25.52 8.50 -10.01
CA GLY A 164 25.09 9.80 -10.54
C GLY A 164 23.58 9.87 -10.78
N ALA A 165 22.97 8.77 -11.24
CA ALA A 165 21.55 8.62 -11.47
C ALA A 165 20.76 8.09 -10.25
N ILE A 166 21.42 7.71 -9.15
CA ILE A 166 20.81 7.17 -7.95
C ILE A 166 20.53 8.31 -6.97
N LYS A 167 19.35 8.91 -7.10
CA LYS A 167 18.91 10.07 -6.31
C LYS A 167 17.51 9.83 -5.73
N GLY A 168 17.26 10.38 -4.53
CA GLY A 168 15.98 10.22 -3.84
C GLY A 168 15.65 8.75 -3.55
N ASN A 169 14.39 8.36 -3.78
CA ASN A 169 13.91 7.00 -3.56
C ASN A 169 14.26 6.05 -4.72
N ARG A 170 15.54 6.04 -5.11
CA ARG A 170 16.10 5.13 -6.11
C ARG A 170 17.30 4.40 -5.54
N ILE A 171 17.40 3.11 -5.82
CA ILE A 171 18.55 2.28 -5.47
C ILE A 171 19.02 1.47 -6.69
N ASP A 172 20.26 0.99 -6.61
CA ASP A 172 20.82 0.07 -7.60
C ASP A 172 21.47 -1.11 -6.88
N VAL A 173 21.03 -2.34 -7.14
CA VAL A 173 21.54 -3.52 -6.44
C VAL A 173 22.70 -4.14 -7.21
N PHE A 174 23.79 -4.47 -6.53
CA PHE A 174 24.91 -5.17 -7.14
C PHE A 174 24.57 -6.63 -7.42
N ILE A 175 24.71 -7.06 -8.66
CA ILE A 175 24.58 -8.47 -9.07
C ILE A 175 25.82 -8.83 -9.89
N ASN A 176 26.59 -9.81 -9.45
CA ASN A 176 27.86 -10.22 -10.08
C ASN A 176 27.70 -10.95 -11.44
N ASN A 177 26.49 -11.11 -11.91
CA ASN A 177 26.17 -11.80 -13.17
C ASN A 177 25.28 -10.92 -14.03
N THR A 178 25.73 -10.64 -15.25
CA THR A 178 25.06 -9.74 -16.19
C THR A 178 23.66 -10.20 -16.56
N ASN A 179 23.45 -11.49 -16.82
CA ASN A 179 22.13 -12.03 -17.18
C ASN A 179 21.14 -11.89 -16.02
N ARG A 180 21.60 -12.14 -14.79
CA ARG A 180 20.79 -11.95 -13.58
C ARG A 180 20.50 -10.47 -13.31
N ALA A 181 21.45 -9.57 -13.61
CA ALA A 181 21.22 -8.13 -13.49
C ALA A 181 20.16 -7.65 -14.50
N TYR A 182 20.21 -8.14 -15.75
CA TYR A 182 19.15 -7.86 -16.73
C TYR A 182 17.81 -8.46 -16.31
N ALA A 183 17.79 -9.67 -15.79
CA ALA A 183 16.57 -10.33 -15.31
C ALA A 183 15.95 -9.61 -14.08
N TRP A 184 16.77 -8.93 -13.25
CA TRP A 184 16.27 -8.09 -12.17
C TRP A 184 15.44 -6.93 -12.71
N GLY A 185 15.89 -6.27 -13.76
CA GLY A 185 15.22 -5.18 -14.44
C GLY A 185 15.04 -3.94 -13.55
N ARG A 186 13.98 -3.17 -13.84
CA ARG A 186 13.55 -2.04 -13.00
C ARG A 186 12.21 -2.36 -12.36
N LYS A 187 12.10 -2.21 -11.05
CA LYS A 187 10.88 -2.49 -10.30
C LYS A 187 10.79 -1.68 -9.01
N MET A 188 9.58 -1.52 -8.51
CA MET A 188 9.34 -0.97 -7.17
C MET A 188 9.52 -2.06 -6.13
N VAL A 189 10.31 -1.79 -5.12
CA VAL A 189 10.58 -2.72 -4.02
C VAL A 189 10.44 -2.02 -2.67
N THR A 190 10.20 -2.82 -1.63
CA THR A 190 10.31 -2.37 -0.25
C THR A 190 11.76 -2.49 0.19
N ILE A 191 12.30 -1.44 0.80
CA ILE A 191 13.59 -1.46 1.50
C ILE A 191 13.38 -1.13 2.97
N LYS A 192 14.05 -1.86 3.84
CA LYS A 192 14.02 -1.65 5.29
C LYS A 192 15.42 -1.36 5.76
N VAL A 193 15.60 -0.20 6.37
CA VAL A 193 16.86 0.19 7.00
C VAL A 193 16.90 -0.43 8.39
N LEU A 194 17.96 -1.16 8.70
CA LEU A 194 18.13 -1.91 9.95
C LEU A 194 18.98 -1.08 10.94
N LYS A 195 18.68 -1.23 12.24
CA LYS A 195 19.52 -0.67 13.32
C LYS A 195 20.74 -1.53 13.61
#